data_990ffea242476823f1c6cfb0d0fac781
#
_entry.id   990ffea242476823f1c6cfb0d0fac781
#
_cell.length_a   1.000
_cell.length_b   1.000
_cell.length_c   1.000
_cell.angle_alpha   90.00
_cell.angle_beta   90.00
_cell.angle_gamma   90.00
#
_symmetry.space_group_name_H-M   'P 1'
#
loop_
_entity.id
_entity.type
_entity.pdbx_description
1 polymer ?
#
loop_
_entity_poly.entity_id
_entity_poly.type
_entity_poly.pdbx_seq_one_letter_code
_entity_poly.pdbx_strand_id
1 'polypeptide(L)'
;MRRPRYRRAVTIVWRCVFLVLALAACPGRQTRRTLVPDAPTSGDASARSRFHDARAKFLRDGRDSGEFQRIAEDYPEDPIVPWAKLYAGIADVKARKIAAAVKELAEVVETKADPGLTARARLFLGIARNYAGDAAGALALLRSNEQAIEDDADRTEYLAALAYATATAGDPPIRSLAVFDQLYPRVTPTERAAAVARIEEVVAAAAPNLVARAFDELPDRKGPSFAIVASRLVVIADQAGNAREAQRMREIAAPARLSLGLPRAVSAEVASAGGAIGLIGAVIPLGGKSNRIAEAAVAGLGLAAGVGDGKAVAAIEVRAAGDADAVGLAVEELARANVIAIIGPTDKDAVDAAGPRADALGVPLLSLSGRAEKHTMWPTVFHVMHSGEARARSLAQRAMAKGIKKFAVLAPESGYGKTLSAAFVDEVGKGGGTIVTATTYKADTKSFAGIAGKLSGAWDAIFIPEDAVTLALIAPALDAAGVKPRPLGSKKVRGGRAVLLLSTAENLTGAFLIDAGRHAQGAFLAPGYYPDDQDPVSKAFVERFVTAFGRAPGFVEAYAFDAAQLAAAAGGAGRAGLAAGLARVQLVGLTGTIRFDAAHRRADPGVIYTVVEETGAYAIRVAR
;
A
#
# COMPACT_ATOMS: atom_id res chain seq x y z
N MET A 1 31.23 -26.12 -70.37
CA MET A 1 31.13 -26.79 -69.10
C MET A 1 29.86 -26.38 -68.36
N ARG A 2 28.98 -27.33 -68.16
CA ARG A 2 27.60 -27.15 -67.72
C ARG A 2 27.53 -27.04 -66.17
N ARG A 3 26.91 -25.96 -65.61
CA ARG A 3 26.46 -25.88 -64.22
C ARG A 3 25.02 -26.37 -64.10
N PRO A 4 24.67 -27.19 -63.07
CA PRO A 4 23.37 -27.86 -63.01
C PRO A 4 22.30 -27.01 -62.42
N ARG A 5 21.06 -27.27 -62.87
CA ARG A 5 19.78 -26.69 -62.51
C ARG A 5 19.28 -27.14 -61.11
N TYR A 6 19.79 -26.56 -60.03
CA TYR A 6 19.34 -26.91 -58.67
C TYR A 6 18.66 -25.74 -57.90
N ARG A 7 18.51 -24.57 -58.51
CA ARG A 7 17.99 -23.39 -57.81
C ARG A 7 16.44 -23.16 -57.92
N ARG A 8 15.69 -23.96 -58.69
CA ARG A 8 14.24 -23.77 -58.85
C ARG A 8 13.38 -24.70 -57.99
N ALA A 9 13.89 -25.81 -57.49
CA ALA A 9 13.12 -26.75 -56.67
C ALA A 9 13.04 -26.32 -55.18
N VAL A 10 14.07 -25.66 -54.64
CA VAL A 10 14.10 -25.21 -53.25
C VAL A 10 13.16 -24.05 -52.96
N THR A 11 12.93 -23.18 -53.92
CA THR A 11 12.06 -21.98 -53.76
C THR A 11 10.56 -22.32 -53.73
N ILE A 12 10.17 -23.42 -54.36
CA ILE A 12 8.76 -23.86 -54.39
C ILE A 12 8.41 -24.60 -53.07
N VAL A 13 9.31 -25.41 -52.54
CA VAL A 13 9.10 -26.11 -51.26
C VAL A 13 8.99 -25.13 -50.09
N TRP A 14 9.81 -24.07 -50.05
CA TRP A 14 9.73 -23.04 -49.01
C TRP A 14 8.47 -22.16 -49.11
N ARG A 15 7.94 -21.93 -50.30
CA ARG A 15 6.67 -21.20 -50.46
C ARG A 15 5.46 -22.04 -50.02
N CYS A 16 5.49 -23.35 -50.21
CA CYS A 16 4.42 -24.23 -49.76
C CYS A 16 4.47 -24.45 -48.24
N VAL A 17 5.66 -24.51 -47.60
CA VAL A 17 5.82 -24.62 -46.14
C VAL A 17 5.38 -23.33 -45.44
N PHE A 18 5.66 -22.15 -46.03
CA PHE A 18 5.16 -20.88 -45.45
C PHE A 18 3.64 -20.71 -45.63
N LEU A 19 3.03 -21.23 -46.70
CA LEU A 19 1.58 -21.16 -46.87
C LEU A 19 0.84 -22.11 -45.92
N VAL A 20 1.40 -23.27 -45.60
CA VAL A 20 0.83 -24.21 -44.64
C VAL A 20 1.01 -23.72 -43.19
N LEU A 21 2.14 -23.04 -42.88
CA LEU A 21 2.35 -22.39 -41.57
C LEU A 21 1.50 -21.13 -41.38
N ALA A 22 1.18 -20.40 -42.44
CA ALA A 22 0.29 -19.23 -42.38
C ALA A 22 -1.20 -19.64 -42.24
N LEU A 23 -1.59 -20.83 -42.66
CA LEU A 23 -2.96 -21.35 -42.45
C LEU A 23 -3.13 -22.01 -41.07
N ALA A 24 -2.01 -22.41 -40.40
CA ALA A 24 -2.04 -22.91 -39.02
C ALA A 24 -1.96 -21.79 -37.97
N ALA A 25 -1.72 -20.51 -38.39
CA ALA A 25 -1.64 -19.33 -37.53
C ALA A 25 -2.89 -18.43 -37.57
N CYS A 26 -4.03 -18.92 -38.07
CA CYS A 26 -5.31 -18.33 -37.67
C CYS A 26 -5.56 -18.75 -36.22
N PRO A 27 -5.57 -17.82 -35.25
CA PRO A 27 -6.17 -18.13 -33.97
C PRO A 27 -7.65 -18.37 -34.27
N GLY A 28 -8.04 -19.63 -34.37
CA GLY A 28 -9.44 -19.98 -34.31
C GLY A 28 -9.99 -19.22 -33.11
N ARG A 29 -10.95 -18.33 -33.36
CA ARG A 29 -11.80 -17.80 -32.32
C ARG A 29 -12.32 -19.04 -31.57
N GLN A 30 -11.60 -19.44 -30.51
CA GLN A 30 -12.19 -20.32 -29.52
C GLN A 30 -13.38 -19.53 -29.01
N THR A 31 -14.55 -19.85 -29.53
CA THR A 31 -15.80 -19.46 -28.90
C THR A 31 -15.65 -20.01 -27.49
N ARG A 32 -15.42 -19.11 -26.50
CA ARG A 32 -15.45 -19.44 -25.10
C ARG A 32 -16.79 -20.15 -24.90
N ARG A 33 -16.76 -21.46 -24.68
CA ARG A 33 -17.93 -22.18 -24.20
C ARG A 33 -18.15 -21.65 -22.80
N THR A 34 -19.12 -20.77 -22.65
CA THR A 34 -19.64 -20.40 -21.34
C THR A 34 -20.16 -21.68 -20.71
N LEU A 35 -19.61 -22.09 -19.57
CA LEU A 35 -20.05 -23.28 -18.85
C LEU A 35 -21.46 -23.08 -18.25
N VAL A 36 -21.83 -21.83 -18.00
CA VAL A 36 -23.18 -21.47 -17.61
C VAL A 36 -24.05 -21.46 -18.87
N PRO A 37 -25.09 -22.30 -18.95
CA PRO A 37 -25.98 -22.32 -20.09
C PRO A 37 -26.70 -20.98 -20.25
N ASP A 38 -27.19 -20.71 -21.46
CA ASP A 38 -28.00 -19.54 -21.70
C ASP A 38 -29.20 -19.50 -20.76
N ALA A 39 -29.58 -18.29 -20.36
CA ALA A 39 -30.73 -18.11 -19.51
C ALA A 39 -31.99 -18.67 -20.15
N PRO A 40 -32.96 -19.21 -19.36
CA PRO A 40 -34.17 -19.78 -19.86
C PRO A 40 -34.93 -18.83 -20.80
N THR A 41 -35.46 -19.37 -21.90
CA THR A 41 -36.32 -18.62 -22.82
C THR A 41 -37.78 -18.61 -22.37
N SER A 42 -38.15 -19.46 -21.40
CA SER A 42 -39.47 -19.52 -20.73
C SER A 42 -39.53 -18.55 -19.54
N GLY A 43 -40.69 -18.34 -18.97
CA GLY A 43 -40.94 -17.47 -17.83
C GLY A 43 -41.38 -16.06 -18.20
N ASP A 44 -41.37 -15.13 -17.26
CA ASP A 44 -41.83 -13.76 -17.44
C ASP A 44 -40.88 -12.94 -18.36
N ALA A 45 -41.45 -12.23 -19.31
CA ALA A 45 -40.68 -11.48 -20.29
C ALA A 45 -39.95 -10.27 -19.67
N SER A 46 -40.54 -9.65 -18.63
CA SER A 46 -39.92 -8.54 -17.90
C SER A 46 -38.75 -9.03 -17.05
N ALA A 47 -38.91 -10.18 -16.35
CA ALA A 47 -37.84 -10.81 -15.59
C ALA A 47 -36.64 -11.11 -16.46
N ARG A 48 -36.86 -11.68 -17.65
CA ARG A 48 -35.78 -11.97 -18.63
C ARG A 48 -35.10 -10.70 -19.13
N SER A 49 -35.86 -9.68 -19.50
CA SER A 49 -35.28 -8.39 -19.95
C SER A 49 -34.40 -7.77 -18.87
N ARG A 50 -34.92 -7.65 -17.66
CA ARG A 50 -34.17 -7.13 -16.50
C ARG A 50 -32.89 -7.95 -16.23
N PHE A 51 -32.99 -9.26 -16.33
CA PHE A 51 -31.82 -10.14 -16.15
C PHE A 51 -30.75 -9.88 -17.23
N HIS A 52 -31.13 -9.76 -18.51
CA HIS A 52 -30.19 -9.46 -19.57
C HIS A 52 -29.48 -8.11 -19.36
N ASP A 53 -30.22 -7.08 -18.95
CA ASP A 53 -29.66 -5.75 -18.67
C ASP A 53 -28.71 -5.79 -17.45
N ALA A 54 -29.13 -6.46 -16.38
CA ALA A 54 -28.31 -6.65 -15.19
C ALA A 54 -27.03 -7.43 -15.51
N ARG A 55 -27.13 -8.49 -16.32
CA ARG A 55 -25.96 -9.28 -16.77
C ARG A 55 -25.03 -8.45 -17.65
N ALA A 56 -25.55 -7.65 -18.56
CA ALA A 56 -24.72 -6.76 -19.38
C ALA A 56 -23.97 -5.72 -18.53
N LYS A 57 -24.59 -5.20 -17.47
CA LYS A 57 -23.95 -4.32 -16.49
C LYS A 57 -22.89 -5.07 -15.68
N PHE A 58 -23.23 -6.24 -15.16
CA PHE A 58 -22.31 -7.09 -14.40
C PHE A 58 -21.04 -7.44 -15.18
N LEU A 59 -21.14 -7.72 -16.48
CA LEU A 59 -19.96 -8.02 -17.30
C LEU A 59 -19.00 -6.82 -17.46
N ARG A 60 -19.43 -5.61 -17.12
CA ARG A 60 -18.59 -4.41 -17.11
C ARG A 60 -17.96 -4.11 -15.76
N ASP A 61 -18.70 -4.21 -14.66
CA ASP A 61 -18.25 -3.81 -13.32
C ASP A 61 -18.12 -4.97 -12.31
N GLY A 62 -18.90 -6.03 -12.49
CA GLY A 62 -18.80 -7.31 -11.77
C GLY A 62 -19.13 -7.31 -10.28
N ARG A 63 -19.61 -6.20 -9.69
CA ARG A 63 -19.76 -6.06 -8.22
C ARG A 63 -21.17 -5.70 -7.73
N ASP A 64 -22.09 -5.35 -8.62
CA ASP A 64 -23.46 -4.97 -8.25
C ASP A 64 -24.38 -6.17 -8.28
N SER A 65 -24.84 -6.63 -7.12
CA SER A 65 -25.77 -7.74 -6.95
C SER A 65 -27.25 -7.29 -6.91
N GLY A 66 -27.51 -6.01 -6.69
CA GLY A 66 -28.83 -5.50 -6.28
C GLY A 66 -29.97 -5.79 -7.27
N GLU A 67 -29.72 -5.70 -8.58
CA GLU A 67 -30.80 -5.97 -9.55
C GLU A 67 -31.08 -7.48 -9.68
N PHE A 68 -30.07 -8.32 -9.57
CA PHE A 68 -30.27 -9.78 -9.55
C PHE A 68 -31.08 -10.24 -8.34
N GLN A 69 -30.84 -9.64 -7.18
CA GLN A 69 -31.59 -9.91 -5.95
C GLN A 69 -33.06 -9.49 -6.12
N ARG A 70 -33.33 -8.29 -6.65
CA ARG A 70 -34.70 -7.85 -6.94
C ARG A 70 -35.42 -8.76 -7.92
N ILE A 71 -34.75 -9.25 -8.96
CA ILE A 71 -35.37 -10.22 -9.89
C ILE A 71 -35.79 -11.48 -9.15
N ALA A 72 -34.95 -12.00 -8.27
CA ALA A 72 -35.27 -13.18 -7.47
C ALA A 72 -36.41 -12.94 -6.46
N GLU A 73 -36.53 -11.72 -5.94
CA GLU A 73 -37.61 -11.30 -5.02
C GLU A 73 -38.94 -11.05 -5.74
N ASP A 74 -38.89 -10.33 -6.89
CA ASP A 74 -40.08 -9.93 -7.65
C ASP A 74 -40.71 -11.11 -8.41
N TYR A 75 -39.90 -12.13 -8.78
CA TYR A 75 -40.32 -13.27 -9.60
C TYR A 75 -39.87 -14.60 -8.99
N PRO A 76 -40.23 -14.95 -7.76
CA PRO A 76 -39.63 -16.04 -6.99
C PRO A 76 -39.79 -17.44 -7.63
N GLU A 77 -40.83 -17.66 -8.43
CA GLU A 77 -41.13 -18.95 -9.11
C GLU A 77 -40.65 -18.97 -10.58
N ASP A 78 -40.04 -17.87 -11.07
CA ASP A 78 -39.61 -17.79 -12.47
C ASP A 78 -38.38 -18.67 -12.72
N PRO A 79 -38.31 -19.39 -13.87
CA PRO A 79 -37.16 -20.20 -14.25
C PRO A 79 -35.83 -19.43 -14.28
N ILE A 80 -35.81 -18.08 -14.35
CA ILE A 80 -34.63 -17.24 -14.37
C ILE A 80 -33.94 -17.11 -12.99
N VAL A 81 -34.66 -17.42 -11.90
CA VAL A 81 -34.21 -17.16 -10.53
C VAL A 81 -32.88 -17.83 -10.18
N PRO A 82 -32.61 -19.12 -10.53
CA PRO A 82 -31.31 -19.72 -10.27
C PRO A 82 -30.15 -18.98 -10.95
N TRP A 83 -30.36 -18.43 -12.16
CA TRP A 83 -29.35 -17.59 -12.86
C TRP A 83 -29.16 -16.26 -12.15
N ALA A 84 -30.24 -15.60 -11.76
CA ALA A 84 -30.17 -14.35 -11.02
C ALA A 84 -29.40 -14.53 -9.70
N LYS A 85 -29.72 -15.54 -8.91
CA LYS A 85 -29.00 -15.86 -7.65
C LYS A 85 -27.54 -16.23 -7.88
N LEU A 86 -27.19 -16.94 -8.96
CA LEU A 86 -25.79 -17.22 -9.30
C LEU A 86 -25.01 -15.91 -9.51
N TYR A 87 -25.51 -14.99 -10.35
CA TYR A 87 -24.84 -13.74 -10.63
C TYR A 87 -24.82 -12.81 -9.41
N ALA A 88 -25.89 -12.79 -8.60
CA ALA A 88 -25.90 -12.07 -7.32
C ALA A 88 -24.80 -12.57 -6.38
N GLY A 89 -24.71 -13.88 -6.18
CA GLY A 89 -23.70 -14.48 -5.33
C GLY A 89 -22.26 -14.26 -5.84
N ILE A 90 -22.01 -14.31 -7.15
CA ILE A 90 -20.69 -13.98 -7.73
C ILE A 90 -20.36 -12.50 -7.51
N ALA A 91 -21.31 -11.58 -7.72
CA ALA A 91 -21.12 -10.15 -7.48
C ALA A 91 -20.81 -9.88 -6.00
N ASP A 92 -21.50 -10.55 -5.09
CA ASP A 92 -21.29 -10.41 -3.65
C ASP A 92 -19.92 -10.99 -3.20
N VAL A 93 -19.43 -12.07 -3.80
CA VAL A 93 -18.03 -12.51 -3.60
C VAL A 93 -17.05 -11.41 -4.00
N LYS A 94 -17.21 -10.84 -5.19
CA LYS A 94 -16.34 -9.77 -5.70
C LYS A 94 -16.45 -8.47 -4.88
N ALA A 95 -17.62 -8.21 -4.31
CA ALA A 95 -17.88 -7.09 -3.40
C ALA A 95 -17.49 -7.37 -1.94
N ARG A 96 -17.01 -8.59 -1.62
CA ARG A 96 -16.68 -9.06 -0.25
C ARG A 96 -17.88 -9.09 0.72
N LYS A 97 -19.08 -9.23 0.21
CA LYS A 97 -20.30 -9.46 1.01
C LYS A 97 -20.50 -10.96 1.26
N ILE A 98 -19.60 -11.57 2.01
CA ILE A 98 -19.40 -13.01 2.06
C ILE A 98 -20.62 -13.78 2.59
N ALA A 99 -21.30 -13.28 3.62
CA ALA A 99 -22.48 -13.94 4.19
C ALA A 99 -23.64 -14.04 3.18
N ALA A 100 -23.91 -12.98 2.41
CA ALA A 100 -24.90 -12.98 1.35
C ALA A 100 -24.50 -13.94 0.23
N ALA A 101 -23.25 -13.89 -0.22
CA ALA A 101 -22.72 -14.77 -1.25
C ALA A 101 -22.86 -16.26 -0.88
N VAL A 102 -22.50 -16.64 0.35
CA VAL A 102 -22.64 -18.03 0.82
C VAL A 102 -24.08 -18.49 0.77
N LYS A 103 -25.02 -17.66 1.24
CA LYS A 103 -26.46 -17.97 1.23
C LYS A 103 -26.97 -18.18 -0.20
N GLU A 104 -26.78 -17.20 -1.08
CA GLU A 104 -27.32 -17.25 -2.45
C GLU A 104 -26.72 -18.39 -3.27
N LEU A 105 -25.40 -18.58 -3.20
CA LEU A 105 -24.74 -19.66 -3.94
C LEU A 105 -25.11 -21.06 -3.40
N ALA A 106 -25.33 -21.20 -2.10
CA ALA A 106 -25.81 -22.46 -1.53
C ALA A 106 -27.24 -22.80 -2.03
N GLU A 107 -28.14 -21.82 -2.07
CA GLU A 107 -29.46 -21.99 -2.62
C GLU A 107 -29.43 -22.43 -4.10
N VAL A 108 -28.55 -21.86 -4.93
CA VAL A 108 -28.37 -22.30 -6.32
C VAL A 108 -27.86 -23.75 -6.40
N VAL A 109 -26.94 -24.16 -5.54
CA VAL A 109 -26.44 -25.54 -5.49
C VAL A 109 -27.53 -26.52 -5.12
N GLU A 110 -28.47 -26.14 -4.24
CA GLU A 110 -29.60 -26.99 -3.80
C GLU A 110 -30.66 -27.16 -4.89
N THR A 111 -30.91 -26.13 -5.71
CA THR A 111 -31.93 -26.22 -6.77
C THR A 111 -31.60 -27.24 -7.86
N LYS A 112 -30.32 -27.53 -8.10
CA LYS A 112 -29.83 -28.44 -9.17
C LYS A 112 -30.45 -28.15 -10.53
N ALA A 113 -30.78 -26.90 -10.81
CA ALA A 113 -31.53 -26.50 -12.00
C ALA A 113 -30.80 -26.86 -13.30
N ASP A 114 -29.49 -26.74 -13.32
CA ASP A 114 -28.61 -27.11 -14.43
C ASP A 114 -27.23 -27.53 -13.93
N PRO A 115 -26.59 -28.56 -14.54
CA PRO A 115 -25.26 -29.01 -14.11
C PRO A 115 -24.15 -27.96 -14.22
N GLY A 116 -24.13 -27.13 -15.29
CA GLY A 116 -23.13 -26.08 -15.50
C GLY A 116 -23.32 -24.94 -14.51
N LEU A 117 -24.58 -24.52 -14.31
CA LEU A 117 -24.95 -23.53 -13.30
C LEU A 117 -24.52 -23.99 -11.90
N THR A 118 -24.83 -25.23 -11.55
CA THR A 118 -24.50 -25.84 -10.26
C THR A 118 -22.98 -25.94 -10.06
N ALA A 119 -22.21 -26.32 -11.09
CA ALA A 119 -20.75 -26.37 -11.02
C ALA A 119 -20.14 -24.97 -10.78
N ARG A 120 -20.66 -23.97 -11.46
CA ARG A 120 -20.25 -22.58 -11.29
C ARG A 120 -20.60 -22.05 -9.90
N ALA A 121 -21.80 -22.34 -9.41
CA ALA A 121 -22.21 -21.97 -8.06
C ALA A 121 -21.33 -22.64 -6.99
N ARG A 122 -20.97 -23.91 -7.16
CA ARG A 122 -20.05 -24.63 -6.25
C ARG A 122 -18.65 -24.04 -6.23
N LEU A 123 -18.12 -23.62 -7.39
CA LEU A 123 -16.83 -22.93 -7.48
C LEU A 123 -16.83 -21.67 -6.62
N PHE A 124 -17.78 -20.77 -6.85
CA PHE A 124 -17.85 -19.51 -6.13
C PHE A 124 -18.29 -19.67 -4.66
N LEU A 125 -19.08 -20.68 -4.34
CA LEU A 125 -19.37 -21.05 -2.96
C LEU A 125 -18.11 -21.52 -2.22
N GLY A 126 -17.23 -22.27 -2.89
CA GLY A 126 -15.92 -22.66 -2.35
C GLY A 126 -15.05 -21.44 -2.07
N ILE A 127 -15.01 -20.46 -3.00
CA ILE A 127 -14.31 -19.20 -2.81
C ILE A 127 -14.89 -18.42 -1.62
N ALA A 128 -16.22 -18.29 -1.55
CA ALA A 128 -16.91 -17.59 -0.46
C ALA A 128 -16.66 -18.25 0.90
N ARG A 129 -16.70 -19.57 0.99
CA ARG A 129 -16.40 -20.32 2.24
C ARG A 129 -14.97 -20.11 2.71
N ASN A 130 -14.01 -20.06 1.80
CA ASN A 130 -12.64 -19.71 2.17
C ASN A 130 -12.57 -18.33 2.83
N TYR A 131 -13.24 -17.34 2.27
CA TYR A 131 -13.31 -15.99 2.87
C TYR A 131 -14.08 -15.96 4.20
N ALA A 132 -15.01 -16.90 4.40
CA ALA A 132 -15.72 -17.08 5.68
C ALA A 132 -14.90 -17.84 6.74
N GLY A 133 -13.68 -18.32 6.40
CA GLY A 133 -12.82 -19.11 7.29
C GLY A 133 -13.11 -20.60 7.31
N ASP A 134 -14.07 -21.10 6.50
CA ASP A 134 -14.36 -22.53 6.34
C ASP A 134 -13.44 -23.17 5.29
N ALA A 135 -12.17 -23.39 5.68
CA ALA A 135 -11.17 -23.95 4.79
C ALA A 135 -11.49 -25.38 4.32
N ALA A 136 -12.04 -26.21 5.18
CA ALA A 136 -12.39 -27.60 4.85
C ALA A 136 -13.56 -27.65 3.85
N GLY A 137 -14.62 -26.92 4.11
CA GLY A 137 -15.76 -26.79 3.21
C GLY A 137 -15.39 -26.15 1.86
N ALA A 138 -14.47 -25.18 1.88
CA ALA A 138 -13.92 -24.59 0.66
C ALA A 138 -13.19 -25.63 -0.19
N LEU A 139 -12.25 -26.39 0.39
CA LEU A 139 -11.46 -27.39 -0.33
C LEU A 139 -12.31 -28.48 -0.97
N ALA A 140 -13.36 -28.95 -0.28
CA ALA A 140 -14.29 -29.95 -0.81
C ALA A 140 -14.96 -29.48 -2.11
N LEU A 141 -15.25 -28.19 -2.22
CA LEU A 141 -15.87 -27.60 -3.39
C LEU A 141 -14.86 -27.21 -4.48
N LEU A 142 -13.73 -26.59 -4.10
CA LEU A 142 -12.73 -26.09 -5.04
C LEU A 142 -12.08 -27.23 -5.84
N ARG A 143 -11.63 -28.30 -5.19
CA ARG A 143 -10.94 -29.43 -5.84
C ARG A 143 -11.78 -30.17 -6.88
N SER A 144 -13.09 -30.15 -6.78
CA SER A 144 -14.00 -30.88 -7.68
C SER A 144 -14.64 -29.98 -8.75
N ASN A 145 -14.40 -28.69 -8.75
CA ASN A 145 -15.06 -27.74 -9.65
C ASN A 145 -14.11 -26.82 -10.42
N GLU A 146 -12.83 -27.18 -10.58
CA GLU A 146 -11.86 -26.41 -11.38
C GLU A 146 -12.30 -26.20 -12.84
N GLN A 147 -13.01 -27.18 -13.42
CA GLN A 147 -13.56 -27.09 -14.76
C GLN A 147 -14.61 -25.97 -14.93
N ALA A 148 -15.13 -25.42 -13.84
CA ALA A 148 -16.10 -24.33 -13.86
C ALA A 148 -15.44 -22.94 -13.97
N ILE A 149 -14.13 -22.86 -14.12
CA ILE A 149 -13.38 -21.62 -14.34
C ILE A 149 -13.59 -21.17 -15.78
N GLU A 150 -14.14 -19.96 -15.96
CA GLU A 150 -14.44 -19.41 -17.30
C GLU A 150 -13.37 -18.47 -17.82
N ASP A 151 -12.74 -17.67 -16.95
CA ASP A 151 -11.78 -16.66 -17.35
C ASP A 151 -10.59 -16.58 -16.40
N ASP A 152 -9.67 -15.65 -16.69
CA ASP A 152 -8.43 -15.49 -15.95
C ASP A 152 -8.64 -14.83 -14.57
N ALA A 153 -9.70 -14.03 -14.43
CA ALA A 153 -10.08 -13.45 -13.13
C ALA A 153 -10.63 -14.54 -12.20
N ASP A 154 -11.49 -15.40 -12.71
CA ASP A 154 -11.98 -16.59 -11.97
C ASP A 154 -10.84 -17.50 -11.54
N ARG A 155 -9.87 -17.75 -12.45
CA ARG A 155 -8.68 -18.53 -12.15
C ARG A 155 -7.87 -17.92 -11.01
N THR A 156 -7.74 -16.60 -10.98
CA THR A 156 -7.01 -15.91 -9.92
C THR A 156 -7.72 -16.04 -8.57
N GLU A 157 -9.04 -15.83 -8.52
CA GLU A 157 -9.85 -16.02 -7.30
C GLU A 157 -9.85 -17.49 -6.84
N TYR A 158 -9.93 -18.44 -7.78
CA TYR A 158 -9.84 -19.86 -7.49
C TYR A 158 -8.48 -20.23 -6.86
N LEU A 159 -7.37 -19.81 -7.48
CA LEU A 159 -6.03 -20.11 -6.99
C LEU A 159 -5.79 -19.47 -5.61
N ALA A 160 -6.28 -18.24 -5.41
CA ALA A 160 -6.21 -17.58 -4.11
C ALA A 160 -6.96 -18.41 -3.05
N ALA A 161 -8.23 -18.73 -3.29
CA ALA A 161 -9.02 -19.53 -2.35
C ALA A 161 -8.40 -20.89 -2.08
N LEU A 162 -7.91 -21.58 -3.12
CA LEU A 162 -7.30 -22.91 -3.00
C LEU A 162 -5.99 -22.86 -2.20
N ALA A 163 -5.10 -21.87 -2.47
CA ALA A 163 -3.83 -21.72 -1.76
C ALA A 163 -4.04 -21.50 -0.27
N TYR A 164 -4.89 -20.54 0.08
CA TYR A 164 -5.15 -20.18 1.47
C TYR A 164 -5.93 -21.30 2.22
N ALA A 165 -6.93 -21.90 1.59
CA ALA A 165 -7.66 -23.01 2.19
C ALA A 165 -6.76 -24.24 2.42
N THR A 166 -5.89 -24.58 1.46
CA THR A 166 -4.94 -25.68 1.58
C THR A 166 -3.93 -25.44 2.70
N ALA A 167 -3.43 -24.19 2.81
CA ALA A 167 -2.51 -23.80 3.87
C ALA A 167 -3.16 -23.85 5.26
N THR A 168 -4.45 -23.53 5.37
CA THR A 168 -5.19 -23.51 6.64
C THR A 168 -5.64 -24.90 7.08
N ALA A 169 -6.00 -25.77 6.14
CA ALA A 169 -6.51 -27.12 6.44
C ALA A 169 -5.42 -28.11 6.89
N GLY A 170 -4.14 -27.68 6.94
CA GLY A 170 -3.04 -28.52 7.39
C GLY A 170 -2.59 -29.59 6.38
N ASP A 171 -2.89 -29.43 5.12
CA ASP A 171 -2.34 -30.25 4.03
C ASP A 171 -0.79 -30.18 4.01
N PRO A 172 -0.09 -31.21 3.48
CA PRO A 172 1.36 -31.13 3.33
C PRO A 172 1.81 -29.82 2.67
N PRO A 173 2.83 -29.13 3.22
CA PRO A 173 3.24 -27.78 2.76
C PRO A 173 3.40 -27.66 1.25
N ILE A 174 3.96 -28.68 0.61
CA ILE A 174 4.21 -28.71 -0.85
C ILE A 174 2.94 -28.41 -1.67
N ARG A 175 1.76 -28.83 -1.20
CA ARG A 175 0.50 -28.62 -1.94
C ARG A 175 0.10 -27.15 -1.98
N SER A 176 0.12 -26.48 -0.82
CA SER A 176 -0.21 -25.06 -0.76
C SER A 176 0.87 -24.20 -1.44
N LEU A 177 2.14 -24.53 -1.25
CA LEU A 177 3.29 -23.83 -1.84
C LEU A 177 3.24 -23.85 -3.37
N ALA A 178 2.95 -24.99 -3.98
CA ALA A 178 2.81 -25.11 -5.43
C ALA A 178 1.64 -24.27 -6.00
N VAL A 179 0.57 -24.11 -5.23
CA VAL A 179 -0.56 -23.26 -5.64
C VAL A 179 -0.23 -21.78 -5.47
N PHE A 180 0.50 -21.40 -4.40
CA PHE A 180 0.98 -20.03 -4.23
C PHE A 180 1.91 -19.60 -5.36
N ASP A 181 2.78 -20.47 -5.86
CA ASP A 181 3.66 -20.16 -7.01
C ASP A 181 2.85 -19.90 -8.29
N GLN A 182 1.73 -20.62 -8.50
CA GLN A 182 0.82 -20.34 -9.61
C GLN A 182 0.01 -19.03 -9.43
N LEU A 183 -0.33 -18.67 -8.20
CA LEU A 183 -1.06 -17.46 -7.85
C LEU A 183 -0.18 -16.21 -8.01
N TYR A 184 1.06 -16.26 -7.55
CA TYR A 184 1.96 -15.13 -7.40
C TYR A 184 2.10 -14.22 -8.65
N PRO A 185 2.27 -14.74 -9.87
CA PRO A 185 2.38 -13.89 -11.06
C PRO A 185 1.06 -13.21 -11.47
N ARG A 186 -0.08 -13.66 -10.93
CA ARG A 186 -1.44 -13.24 -11.32
C ARG A 186 -1.99 -12.11 -10.47
N VAL A 187 -1.43 -11.90 -9.30
CA VAL A 187 -1.95 -10.95 -8.30
C VAL A 187 -1.18 -9.64 -8.28
N THR A 188 -1.78 -8.61 -7.70
CA THR A 188 -1.18 -7.29 -7.53
C THR A 188 0.05 -7.34 -6.61
N PRO A 189 0.94 -6.32 -6.65
CA PRO A 189 2.10 -6.27 -5.75
C PRO A 189 1.74 -6.42 -4.27
N THR A 190 0.63 -5.85 -3.83
CA THR A 190 0.15 -5.95 -2.45
C THR A 190 -0.27 -7.37 -2.10
N GLU A 191 -1.04 -8.02 -2.97
CA GLU A 191 -1.45 -9.40 -2.78
C GLU A 191 -0.27 -10.37 -2.86
N ARG A 192 0.78 -10.04 -3.65
CA ARG A 192 2.06 -10.78 -3.65
C ARG A 192 2.72 -10.74 -2.28
N ALA A 193 2.75 -9.58 -1.63
CA ALA A 193 3.31 -9.47 -0.29
C ALA A 193 2.54 -10.33 0.73
N ALA A 194 1.20 -10.33 0.67
CA ALA A 194 0.36 -11.19 1.50
C ALA A 194 0.58 -12.70 1.22
N ALA A 195 0.72 -13.07 -0.06
CA ALA A 195 1.02 -14.45 -0.44
C ALA A 195 2.40 -14.89 0.08
N VAL A 196 3.41 -14.03 -0.02
CA VAL A 196 4.77 -14.28 0.52
C VAL A 196 4.72 -14.48 2.03
N ALA A 197 4.03 -13.59 2.77
CA ALA A 197 3.88 -13.74 4.21
C ALA A 197 3.21 -15.08 4.58
N ARG A 198 2.18 -15.48 3.85
CA ARG A 198 1.51 -16.76 4.09
C ARG A 198 2.40 -17.97 3.75
N ILE A 199 3.21 -17.90 2.69
CA ILE A 199 4.21 -18.92 2.37
C ILE A 199 5.22 -19.03 3.54
N GLU A 200 5.71 -17.90 4.05
CA GLU A 200 6.65 -17.87 5.20
C GLU A 200 6.05 -18.53 6.44
N GLU A 201 4.78 -18.25 6.77
CA GLU A 201 4.07 -18.90 7.87
C GLU A 201 3.98 -20.43 7.69
N VAL A 202 3.54 -20.88 6.51
CA VAL A 202 3.43 -22.33 6.20
C VAL A 202 4.78 -23.02 6.34
N VAL A 203 5.84 -22.42 5.81
CA VAL A 203 7.19 -22.98 5.85
C VAL A 203 7.79 -22.92 7.26
N ALA A 204 7.52 -21.87 8.02
CA ALA A 204 7.97 -21.75 9.41
C ALA A 204 7.31 -22.77 10.34
N ALA A 205 6.02 -23.07 10.13
CA ALA A 205 5.27 -24.05 10.91
C ALA A 205 5.60 -25.51 10.54
N ALA A 206 6.20 -25.74 9.37
CA ALA A 206 6.49 -27.09 8.88
C ALA A 206 7.66 -27.74 9.60
N ALA A 207 7.56 -29.05 9.84
CA ALA A 207 8.66 -29.83 10.37
C ALA A 207 9.88 -29.83 9.40
N PRO A 208 11.12 -29.88 9.90
CA PRO A 208 12.34 -29.78 9.07
C PRO A 208 12.39 -30.78 7.89
N ASN A 209 11.93 -32.00 8.09
CA ASN A 209 11.88 -33.01 7.03
C ASN A 209 10.87 -32.67 5.93
N LEU A 210 9.76 -32.02 6.27
CA LEU A 210 8.77 -31.57 5.29
C LEU A 210 9.28 -30.35 4.50
N VAL A 211 10.07 -29.46 5.15
CA VAL A 211 10.72 -28.34 4.46
C VAL A 211 11.77 -28.85 3.47
N ALA A 212 12.59 -29.84 3.86
CA ALA A 212 13.57 -30.47 2.97
C ALA A 212 12.88 -31.15 1.78
N ARG A 213 11.81 -31.91 2.04
CA ARG A 213 11.01 -32.52 0.99
C ARG A 213 10.40 -31.50 0.03
N ALA A 214 9.85 -30.39 0.55
CA ALA A 214 9.32 -29.31 -0.27
C ALA A 214 10.41 -28.69 -1.16
N PHE A 215 11.63 -28.53 -0.65
CA PHE A 215 12.78 -28.05 -1.43
C PHE A 215 13.07 -28.95 -2.64
N ASP A 216 12.98 -30.26 -2.47
CA ASP A 216 13.27 -31.21 -3.54
C ASP A 216 12.12 -31.34 -4.56
N GLU A 217 10.87 -31.27 -4.11
CA GLU A 217 9.67 -31.57 -4.90
C GLU A 217 9.01 -30.34 -5.53
N LEU A 218 9.32 -29.09 -5.10
CA LEU A 218 8.75 -27.88 -5.68
C LEU A 218 9.05 -27.80 -7.19
N PRO A 219 8.01 -27.70 -8.04
CA PRO A 219 8.19 -27.69 -9.50
C PRO A 219 8.80 -26.39 -10.02
N ASP A 220 8.48 -25.26 -9.37
CA ASP A 220 9.01 -23.94 -9.75
C ASP A 220 10.19 -23.54 -8.87
N ARG A 221 11.40 -23.61 -9.45
CA ARG A 221 12.65 -23.18 -8.79
C ARG A 221 12.88 -21.67 -8.80
N LYS A 222 12.00 -20.91 -9.45
CA LYS A 222 12.05 -19.45 -9.55
C LYS A 222 10.93 -18.76 -8.77
N GLY A 223 9.96 -19.54 -8.27
CA GLY A 223 8.83 -19.04 -7.50
C GLY A 223 9.21 -18.61 -6.08
N PRO A 224 8.32 -17.83 -5.43
CA PRO A 224 8.54 -17.36 -4.07
C PRO A 224 8.62 -18.51 -3.05
N SER A 225 7.88 -19.59 -3.26
CA SER A 225 7.91 -20.76 -2.37
C SER A 225 9.29 -21.39 -2.30
N PHE A 226 9.96 -21.55 -3.44
CA PHE A 226 11.32 -22.10 -3.47
C PHE A 226 12.31 -21.21 -2.74
N ALA A 227 12.25 -19.89 -2.96
CA ALA A 227 13.15 -18.94 -2.31
C ALA A 227 12.99 -18.95 -0.78
N ILE A 228 11.75 -19.06 -0.29
CA ILE A 228 11.43 -19.07 1.14
C ILE A 228 11.81 -20.42 1.77
N VAL A 229 11.50 -21.54 1.13
CA VAL A 229 11.91 -22.88 1.58
C VAL A 229 13.42 -22.99 1.68
N ALA A 230 14.18 -22.53 0.67
CA ALA A 230 15.64 -22.48 0.73
C ALA A 230 16.14 -21.61 1.89
N SER A 231 15.52 -20.47 2.15
CA SER A 231 15.83 -19.60 3.30
C SER A 231 15.58 -20.29 4.64
N ARG A 232 14.50 -21.06 4.76
CA ARG A 232 14.21 -21.83 5.99
C ARG A 232 15.23 -22.93 6.22
N LEU A 233 15.71 -23.57 5.16
CA LEU A 233 16.77 -24.59 5.26
C LEU A 233 18.10 -23.99 5.75
N VAL A 234 18.40 -22.72 5.44
CA VAL A 234 19.54 -22.00 6.05
C VAL A 234 19.39 -22.01 7.58
N VAL A 235 18.22 -21.58 8.08
CA VAL A 235 17.97 -21.52 9.52
C VAL A 235 18.06 -22.90 10.19
N ILE A 236 17.47 -23.92 9.55
CA ILE A 236 17.51 -25.31 10.05
C ILE A 236 18.96 -25.82 10.11
N ALA A 237 19.76 -25.58 9.07
CA ALA A 237 21.16 -26.01 9.03
C ALA A 237 22.03 -25.26 10.06
N ASP A 238 21.82 -23.95 10.24
CA ASP A 238 22.49 -23.16 11.27
C ASP A 238 22.17 -23.67 12.69
N GLN A 239 20.89 -23.94 12.97
CA GLN A 239 20.45 -24.51 14.25
C GLN A 239 21.04 -25.90 14.54
N ALA A 240 21.26 -26.68 13.47
CA ALA A 240 21.91 -28.00 13.57
C ALA A 240 23.45 -27.93 13.60
N GLY A 241 24.06 -26.74 13.57
CA GLY A 241 25.51 -26.55 13.52
C GLY A 241 26.14 -26.97 12.19
N ASN A 242 25.36 -27.19 11.13
CA ASN A 242 25.85 -27.61 9.82
C ASN A 242 26.19 -26.40 8.94
N ALA A 243 27.33 -25.76 9.23
CA ALA A 243 27.76 -24.53 8.55
C ALA A 243 27.93 -24.71 7.02
N ARG A 244 28.36 -25.90 6.56
CA ARG A 244 28.51 -26.19 5.13
C ARG A 244 27.17 -26.19 4.40
N GLU A 245 26.19 -26.83 4.96
CA GLU A 245 24.84 -26.87 4.37
C GLU A 245 24.14 -25.51 4.45
N ALA A 246 24.31 -24.80 5.56
CA ALA A 246 23.80 -23.44 5.70
C ALA A 246 24.38 -22.51 4.63
N GLN A 247 25.68 -22.59 4.35
CA GLN A 247 26.32 -21.81 3.31
C GLN A 247 25.79 -22.17 1.92
N ARG A 248 25.65 -23.48 1.62
CA ARG A 248 25.07 -23.95 0.37
C ARG A 248 23.66 -23.41 0.14
N MET A 249 22.82 -23.45 1.18
CA MET A 249 21.45 -22.94 1.10
C MET A 249 21.42 -21.41 0.96
N ARG A 250 22.33 -20.65 1.59
CA ARG A 250 22.45 -19.19 1.39
C ARG A 250 22.75 -18.84 -0.07
N GLU A 251 23.66 -19.57 -0.71
CA GLU A 251 24.00 -19.36 -2.12
C GLU A 251 22.83 -19.60 -3.07
N ILE A 252 21.90 -20.45 -2.69
CA ILE A 252 20.64 -20.71 -3.44
C ILE A 252 19.57 -19.67 -3.10
N ALA A 253 19.34 -19.42 -1.81
CA ALA A 253 18.25 -18.58 -1.34
C ALA A 253 18.44 -17.10 -1.69
N ALA A 254 19.65 -16.56 -1.57
CA ALA A 254 19.88 -15.12 -1.75
C ALA A 254 19.60 -14.64 -3.18
N PRO A 255 20.08 -15.30 -4.27
CA PRO A 255 19.71 -14.92 -5.63
C PRO A 255 18.23 -15.10 -5.92
N ALA A 256 17.61 -16.18 -5.42
CA ALA A 256 16.19 -16.44 -5.62
C ALA A 256 15.31 -15.35 -5.00
N ARG A 257 15.60 -14.94 -3.77
CA ARG A 257 14.91 -13.83 -3.11
C ARG A 257 15.13 -12.49 -3.83
N LEU A 258 16.36 -12.22 -4.25
CA LEU A 258 16.70 -10.98 -4.96
C LEU A 258 15.95 -10.87 -6.30
N SER A 259 15.87 -11.96 -7.07
CA SER A 259 15.15 -11.96 -8.36
C SER A 259 13.65 -11.69 -8.23
N LEU A 260 13.08 -11.94 -7.07
CA LEU A 260 11.67 -11.71 -6.73
C LEU A 260 11.44 -10.38 -6.02
N GLY A 261 12.49 -9.58 -5.78
CA GLY A 261 12.41 -8.35 -4.98
C GLY A 261 12.07 -8.61 -3.51
N LEU A 262 12.26 -9.84 -3.02
CA LEU A 262 12.04 -10.19 -1.63
C LEU A 262 13.23 -9.72 -0.78
N PRO A 263 12.99 -9.26 0.47
CA PRO A 263 14.07 -8.95 1.40
C PRO A 263 15.02 -10.15 1.54
N ARG A 264 16.32 -9.89 1.67
CA ARG A 264 17.26 -10.95 2.04
C ARG A 264 16.77 -11.61 3.32
N ALA A 265 16.77 -12.94 3.37
CA ALA A 265 16.52 -13.63 4.62
C ALA A 265 17.53 -13.11 5.66
N VAL A 266 17.04 -12.56 6.76
CA VAL A 266 17.88 -12.13 7.87
C VAL A 266 18.46 -13.40 8.47
N SER A 267 19.74 -13.68 8.22
CA SER A 267 20.44 -14.75 8.92
C SER A 267 20.53 -14.40 10.40
N ALA A 268 20.60 -15.41 11.26
CA ALA A 268 20.86 -15.23 12.69
C ALA A 268 22.13 -14.38 12.96
N GLU A 269 23.06 -14.32 12.00
CA GLU A 269 24.25 -13.47 12.04
C GLU A 269 23.95 -11.97 11.95
N VAL A 270 22.91 -11.54 11.24
CA VAL A 270 22.50 -10.11 11.23
C VAL A 270 21.86 -9.74 12.56
N ALA A 271 21.15 -10.66 13.21
CA ALA A 271 20.67 -10.48 14.58
C ALA A 271 21.82 -10.38 15.61
N SER A 272 22.98 -10.97 15.31
CA SER A 272 24.18 -10.91 16.17
C SER A 272 25.16 -9.79 15.79
N ALA A 273 25.16 -9.29 14.56
CA ALA A 273 26.01 -8.17 14.11
C ALA A 273 25.47 -6.79 14.47
N GLY A 274 24.15 -6.65 14.67
CA GLY A 274 23.54 -5.50 15.31
C GLY A 274 23.72 -5.58 16.82
N GLY A 275 24.87 -5.14 17.32
CA GLY A 275 25.18 -5.20 18.75
C GLY A 275 24.03 -4.66 19.61
N ALA A 276 23.50 -5.48 20.52
CA ALA A 276 22.62 -5.14 21.63
C ALA A 276 21.20 -4.62 21.33
N ILE A 277 20.79 -4.44 20.09
CA ILE A 277 19.41 -4.05 19.76
C ILE A 277 18.63 -5.32 19.37
N GLY A 278 17.57 -5.63 20.13
CA GLY A 278 16.72 -6.79 19.84
C GLY A 278 15.96 -6.65 18.52
N LEU A 279 15.25 -7.71 18.14
CA LEU A 279 14.38 -7.73 16.95
C LEU A 279 13.30 -6.65 17.05
N ILE A 280 13.14 -5.87 15.99
CA ILE A 280 12.05 -4.90 15.85
C ILE A 280 10.94 -5.55 15.04
N GLY A 281 9.69 -5.43 15.50
CA GLY A 281 8.51 -5.79 14.73
C GLY A 281 8.02 -4.63 13.87
N ALA A 282 7.26 -4.94 12.83
CA ALA A 282 6.49 -3.93 12.11
C ALA A 282 5.10 -4.48 11.77
N VAL A 283 4.05 -3.68 12.04
CA VAL A 283 2.67 -3.99 11.65
C VAL A 283 2.25 -3.02 10.56
N ILE A 284 2.02 -3.56 9.35
CA ILE A 284 1.70 -2.76 8.18
C ILE A 284 0.31 -3.16 7.67
N PRO A 285 -0.70 -2.27 7.74
CA PRO A 285 -2.03 -2.56 7.23
C PRO A 285 -1.99 -2.64 5.70
N LEU A 286 -2.25 -3.85 5.18
CA LEU A 286 -2.35 -4.12 3.76
C LEU A 286 -3.82 -4.26 3.39
N GLY A 287 -4.35 -3.34 2.58
CA GLY A 287 -5.73 -3.37 2.11
C GLY A 287 -6.32 -1.99 1.82
N GLY A 288 -7.23 -1.90 0.85
CA GLY A 288 -7.98 -0.69 0.55
C GLY A 288 -7.17 0.48 -0.03
N LYS A 289 -7.57 1.69 0.33
CA LYS A 289 -6.96 2.93 -0.21
C LYS A 289 -5.55 3.22 0.31
N SER A 290 -5.10 2.53 1.34
CA SER A 290 -3.83 2.78 2.05
C SER A 290 -2.64 1.98 1.51
N ASN A 291 -2.81 1.15 0.48
CA ASN A 291 -1.75 0.27 -0.04
C ASN A 291 -0.45 0.98 -0.41
N ARG A 292 -0.53 2.15 -1.07
CA ARG A 292 0.67 2.94 -1.42
C ARG A 292 1.47 3.36 -0.18
N ILE A 293 0.77 3.72 0.89
CA ILE A 293 1.39 4.13 2.15
C ILE A 293 2.05 2.92 2.82
N ALA A 294 1.37 1.77 2.79
CA ALA A 294 1.89 0.51 3.31
C ALA A 294 3.15 0.04 2.55
N GLU A 295 3.11 0.05 1.23
CA GLU A 295 4.26 -0.28 0.36
C GLU A 295 5.45 0.66 0.60
N ALA A 296 5.18 1.96 0.75
CA ALA A 296 6.19 2.95 1.07
C ALA A 296 6.84 2.68 2.45
N ALA A 297 6.02 2.39 3.46
CA ALA A 297 6.54 2.05 4.79
C ALA A 297 7.41 0.79 4.76
N VAL A 298 6.98 -0.26 4.05
CA VAL A 298 7.78 -1.49 3.87
C VAL A 298 9.10 -1.22 3.17
N ALA A 299 9.13 -0.35 2.15
CA ALA A 299 10.36 0.01 1.46
C ALA A 299 11.35 0.77 2.38
N GLY A 300 10.85 1.73 3.18
CA GLY A 300 11.66 2.44 4.16
C GLY A 300 12.24 1.52 5.25
N LEU A 301 11.41 0.61 5.77
CA LEU A 301 11.84 -0.43 6.71
C LEU A 301 12.81 -1.43 6.07
N GLY A 302 12.59 -1.81 4.81
CA GLY A 302 13.47 -2.67 4.04
C GLY A 302 14.88 -2.08 3.92
N LEU A 303 14.99 -0.76 3.63
CA LEU A 303 16.27 -0.09 3.61
C LEU A 303 16.94 -0.08 5.00
N ALA A 304 16.16 0.14 6.06
CA ALA A 304 16.64 0.07 7.44
C ALA A 304 17.11 -1.35 7.83
N ALA A 305 16.49 -2.38 7.26
CA ALA A 305 16.91 -3.78 7.40
C ALA A 305 18.07 -4.18 6.47
N GLY A 306 18.65 -3.23 5.71
CA GLY A 306 19.84 -3.46 4.89
C GLY A 306 19.56 -3.94 3.47
N VAL A 307 18.33 -3.81 2.99
CA VAL A 307 18.00 -4.12 1.59
C VAL A 307 18.81 -3.21 0.66
N GLY A 308 19.45 -3.82 -0.32
CA GLY A 308 20.26 -3.15 -1.34
C GLY A 308 21.76 -3.13 -1.06
N ASP A 309 22.19 -2.67 0.11
CA ASP A 309 23.62 -2.49 0.42
C ASP A 309 24.14 -3.30 1.63
N GLY A 310 23.27 -4.06 2.28
CA GLY A 310 23.61 -4.85 3.47
C GLY A 310 23.83 -4.04 4.75
N LYS A 311 23.66 -2.71 4.73
CA LYS A 311 23.87 -1.85 5.89
C LYS A 311 22.60 -1.75 6.72
N ALA A 312 22.34 -2.80 7.51
CA ALA A 312 21.17 -2.85 8.39
C ALA A 312 21.32 -1.90 9.59
N VAL A 313 20.26 -1.15 9.90
CA VAL A 313 20.10 -0.39 11.14
C VAL A 313 19.64 -1.34 12.26
N ALA A 314 18.72 -2.24 11.94
CA ALA A 314 18.16 -3.22 12.84
C ALA A 314 17.62 -4.45 12.08
N ALA A 315 17.46 -5.57 12.76
CA ALA A 315 16.66 -6.70 12.28
C ALA A 315 15.17 -6.35 12.42
N ILE A 316 14.40 -6.48 11.32
CA ILE A 316 12.99 -6.09 11.30
C ILE A 316 12.14 -7.27 10.81
N GLU A 317 11.13 -7.64 11.60
CA GLU A 317 10.12 -8.64 11.26
C GLU A 317 8.79 -7.96 10.94
N VAL A 318 8.29 -8.11 9.71
CA VAL A 318 7.07 -7.44 9.24
C VAL A 318 5.88 -8.39 9.31
N ARG A 319 4.76 -7.93 9.86
CA ARG A 319 3.44 -8.57 9.78
C ARG A 319 2.48 -7.69 8.98
N ALA A 320 1.85 -8.32 8.00
CA ALA A 320 0.77 -7.71 7.24
C ALA A 320 -0.57 -7.91 7.96
N ALA A 321 -1.39 -6.87 8.01
CA ALA A 321 -2.71 -6.94 8.63
C ALA A 321 -3.76 -6.30 7.71
N GLY A 322 -4.88 -6.99 7.47
CA GLY A 322 -5.92 -6.51 6.54
C GLY A 322 -6.98 -5.62 7.18
N ASP A 323 -7.22 -5.79 8.47
CA ASP A 323 -8.25 -5.08 9.24
C ASP A 323 -7.82 -4.89 10.71
N ALA A 324 -8.66 -4.28 11.51
CA ALA A 324 -8.39 -3.97 12.90
C ALA A 324 -8.11 -5.21 13.77
N ASP A 325 -8.84 -6.30 13.55
CA ASP A 325 -8.66 -7.54 14.30
C ASP A 325 -7.33 -8.20 13.94
N ALA A 326 -6.99 -8.26 12.65
CA ALA A 326 -5.71 -8.75 12.16
C ALA A 326 -4.54 -7.91 12.69
N VAL A 327 -4.71 -6.59 12.83
CA VAL A 327 -3.71 -5.70 13.45
C VAL A 327 -3.46 -6.09 14.90
N GLY A 328 -4.51 -6.31 15.68
CA GLY A 328 -4.40 -6.76 17.08
C GLY A 328 -3.64 -8.09 17.20
N LEU A 329 -3.98 -9.07 16.37
CA LEU A 329 -3.32 -10.36 16.30
C LEU A 329 -1.85 -10.24 15.90
N ALA A 330 -1.52 -9.43 14.91
CA ALA A 330 -0.15 -9.18 14.47
C ALA A 330 0.73 -8.58 15.60
N VAL A 331 0.17 -7.68 16.41
CA VAL A 331 0.85 -7.14 17.60
C VAL A 331 1.14 -8.26 18.61
N GLU A 332 0.18 -9.15 18.86
CA GLU A 332 0.37 -10.28 19.78
C GLU A 332 1.42 -11.28 19.27
N GLU A 333 1.41 -11.58 17.97
CA GLU A 333 2.41 -12.47 17.34
C GLU A 333 3.82 -11.91 17.44
N LEU A 334 4.00 -10.63 17.13
CA LEU A 334 5.28 -9.94 17.28
C LEU A 334 5.73 -9.89 18.74
N ALA A 335 4.80 -9.68 19.67
CA ALA A 335 5.11 -9.73 21.10
C ALA A 335 5.59 -11.12 21.55
N ARG A 336 4.99 -12.21 21.02
CA ARG A 336 5.44 -13.59 21.25
C ARG A 336 6.80 -13.89 20.60
N ALA A 337 7.08 -13.29 19.44
CA ALA A 337 8.40 -13.33 18.80
C ALA A 337 9.48 -12.52 19.54
N ASN A 338 9.12 -11.96 20.71
CA ASN A 338 10.02 -11.21 21.58
C ASN A 338 10.63 -9.96 20.95
N VAL A 339 9.90 -9.29 20.04
CA VAL A 339 10.32 -7.99 19.53
C VAL A 339 10.42 -6.96 20.65
N ILE A 340 11.38 -6.04 20.55
CA ILE A 340 11.60 -4.98 21.55
C ILE A 340 10.73 -3.75 21.32
N ALA A 341 10.32 -3.52 20.09
CA ALA A 341 9.40 -2.47 19.66
C ALA A 341 8.63 -2.92 18.42
N ILE A 342 7.54 -2.22 18.11
CA ILE A 342 6.77 -2.40 16.89
C ILE A 342 6.70 -1.06 16.16
N ILE A 343 7.02 -1.04 14.86
CA ILE A 343 6.88 0.13 13.98
C ILE A 343 5.59 0.01 13.16
N GLY A 344 4.89 1.12 12.98
CA GLY A 344 3.55 1.17 12.40
C GLY A 344 2.46 1.07 13.49
N PRO A 345 1.19 0.94 13.11
CA PRO A 345 0.64 1.01 11.74
C PRO A 345 0.71 2.39 11.09
N THR A 346 0.26 2.45 9.81
CA THR A 346 0.32 3.68 8.99
C THR A 346 -1.00 4.46 8.96
N ASP A 347 -2.09 3.90 9.42
CA ASP A 347 -3.39 4.57 9.46
C ASP A 347 -3.96 4.64 10.89
N LYS A 348 -4.91 5.55 11.09
CA LYS A 348 -5.46 5.85 12.40
C LYS A 348 -6.21 4.66 13.01
N ASP A 349 -7.07 4.02 12.23
CA ASP A 349 -7.95 2.97 12.75
C ASP A 349 -7.13 1.74 13.16
N ALA A 350 -6.06 1.45 12.41
CA ALA A 350 -5.10 0.41 12.76
C ALA A 350 -4.28 0.78 14.01
N VAL A 351 -3.94 2.05 14.23
CA VAL A 351 -3.31 2.49 15.50
C VAL A 351 -4.26 2.35 16.68
N ASP A 352 -5.54 2.69 16.49
CA ASP A 352 -6.57 2.52 17.54
C ASP A 352 -6.77 1.04 17.91
N ALA A 353 -6.53 0.12 16.98
CA ALA A 353 -6.55 -1.33 17.25
C ALA A 353 -5.24 -1.85 17.89
N ALA A 354 -4.08 -1.37 17.41
CA ALA A 354 -2.77 -1.80 17.89
C ALA A 354 -2.42 -1.26 19.29
N GLY A 355 -2.77 0.01 19.56
CA GLY A 355 -2.36 0.74 20.76
C GLY A 355 -2.70 0.03 22.07
N PRO A 356 -3.97 -0.33 22.33
CA PRO A 356 -4.37 -1.03 23.56
C PRO A 356 -3.65 -2.38 23.71
N ARG A 357 -3.40 -3.09 22.60
CA ARG A 357 -2.71 -4.39 22.62
C ARG A 357 -1.23 -4.23 22.93
N ALA A 358 -0.57 -3.28 22.28
CA ALA A 358 0.84 -2.97 22.52
C ALA A 358 1.06 -2.53 23.98
N ASP A 359 0.17 -1.68 24.50
CA ASP A 359 0.21 -1.20 25.88
C ASP A 359 0.02 -2.33 26.89
N ALA A 360 -1.00 -3.17 26.71
CA ALA A 360 -1.24 -4.33 27.56
C ALA A 360 -0.07 -5.34 27.58
N LEU A 361 0.66 -5.45 26.49
CA LEU A 361 1.82 -6.34 26.34
C LEU A 361 3.16 -5.64 26.69
N GLY A 362 3.12 -4.36 27.04
CA GLY A 362 4.31 -3.56 27.36
C GLY A 362 5.29 -3.42 26.20
N VAL A 363 4.81 -3.45 24.96
CA VAL A 363 5.63 -3.32 23.74
C VAL A 363 5.57 -1.90 23.24
N PRO A 364 6.67 -1.14 23.17
CA PRO A 364 6.70 0.18 22.53
C PRO A 364 6.21 0.12 21.09
N LEU A 365 5.24 0.97 20.73
CA LEU A 365 4.66 1.10 19.39
C LEU A 365 5.05 2.45 18.79
N LEU A 366 5.79 2.45 17.71
CA LEU A 366 6.20 3.64 16.95
C LEU A 366 5.25 3.85 15.79
N SER A 367 4.16 4.59 16.00
CA SER A 367 3.10 4.82 15.02
C SER A 367 3.61 5.63 13.83
N LEU A 368 3.30 5.16 12.62
CA LEU A 368 3.52 5.85 11.34
C LEU A 368 2.22 6.52 10.83
N SER A 369 1.27 6.81 11.70
CA SER A 369 0.07 7.57 11.36
C SER A 369 0.31 9.07 11.53
N GLY A 370 0.04 9.84 10.47
CA GLY A 370 0.13 11.31 10.47
C GLY A 370 -1.13 12.00 11.03
N ARG A 371 -2.12 11.26 11.53
CA ARG A 371 -3.33 11.82 12.12
C ARG A 371 -3.19 11.87 13.63
N ALA A 372 -3.53 13.04 14.23
CA ALA A 372 -3.62 13.14 15.67
C ALA A 372 -4.83 12.34 16.17
N GLU A 373 -4.61 11.39 17.05
CA GLU A 373 -5.68 10.66 17.72
C GLU A 373 -6.37 11.57 18.73
N LYS A 374 -7.70 11.53 18.74
CA LYS A 374 -8.51 12.28 19.70
C LYS A 374 -8.60 11.58 21.06
N HIS A 375 -8.16 10.34 21.15
CA HIS A 375 -8.43 9.47 22.29
C HIS A 375 -7.14 8.99 22.97
N THR A 376 -7.32 8.61 24.18
CA THR A 376 -6.49 7.90 25.15
C THR A 376 -5.00 7.77 24.78
N MET A 377 -4.18 8.41 25.58
CA MET A 377 -2.74 8.19 25.50
C MET A 377 -2.43 6.80 26.05
N TRP A 378 -1.92 5.94 25.20
CA TRP A 378 -1.30 4.70 25.65
C TRP A 378 0.17 4.99 25.95
N PRO A 379 0.65 4.75 27.17
CA PRO A 379 2.03 5.07 27.58
C PRO A 379 3.12 4.44 26.72
N THR A 380 2.81 3.36 26.01
CA THR A 380 3.76 2.67 25.14
C THR A 380 3.72 3.14 23.67
N VAL A 381 2.79 4.01 23.28
CA VAL A 381 2.62 4.47 21.90
C VAL A 381 3.32 5.79 21.66
N PHE A 382 4.20 5.83 20.67
CA PHE A 382 4.96 7.00 20.22
C PHE A 382 4.58 7.37 18.79
N HIS A 383 4.14 8.61 18.57
CA HIS A 383 3.73 9.11 17.27
C HIS A 383 4.91 9.71 16.55
N VAL A 384 5.53 8.94 15.64
CA VAL A 384 6.76 9.34 14.92
C VAL A 384 6.48 10.35 13.82
N MET A 385 5.29 10.31 13.20
CA MET A 385 4.92 11.24 12.14
C MET A 385 4.32 12.53 12.70
N HIS A 386 4.67 13.66 12.09
CA HIS A 386 3.96 14.92 12.34
C HIS A 386 2.52 14.81 11.80
N SER A 387 1.56 15.20 12.62
CA SER A 387 0.19 15.34 12.12
C SER A 387 0.09 16.53 11.14
N GLY A 388 -0.95 16.52 10.30
CA GLY A 388 -1.24 17.66 9.43
C GLY A 388 -1.43 18.95 10.22
N GLU A 389 -2.10 18.85 11.40
CA GLU A 389 -2.30 19.99 12.32
C GLU A 389 -0.99 20.52 12.88
N ALA A 390 -0.05 19.64 13.26
CA ALA A 390 1.25 20.07 13.75
C ALA A 390 2.03 20.84 12.67
N ARG A 391 1.98 20.35 11.41
CA ARG A 391 2.60 21.03 10.27
C ARG A 391 1.94 22.38 9.95
N ALA A 392 0.60 22.46 10.03
CA ALA A 392 -0.13 23.71 9.86
C ALA A 392 0.25 24.75 10.95
N ARG A 393 0.35 24.32 12.22
CA ARG A 393 0.82 25.18 13.31
C ARG A 393 2.26 25.65 13.10
N SER A 394 3.15 24.75 12.69
CA SER A 394 4.56 25.10 12.39
C SER A 394 4.67 26.16 11.31
N LEU A 395 3.85 26.10 10.26
CA LEU A 395 3.79 27.10 9.20
C LEU A 395 3.32 28.46 9.75
N ALA A 396 2.27 28.48 10.59
CA ALA A 396 1.79 29.69 11.24
C ALA A 396 2.88 30.33 12.13
N GLN A 397 3.48 29.53 13.02
CA GLN A 397 4.58 29.96 13.91
C GLN A 397 5.76 30.53 13.12
N ARG A 398 6.19 29.83 12.07
CA ARG A 398 7.30 30.25 11.21
C ARG A 398 7.02 31.59 10.52
N ALA A 399 5.82 31.75 9.96
CA ALA A 399 5.41 33.00 9.32
C ALA A 399 5.33 34.14 10.32
N MET A 400 4.75 33.92 11.50
CA MET A 400 4.66 34.91 12.57
C MET A 400 6.04 35.30 13.12
N ALA A 401 6.96 34.36 13.27
CA ALA A 401 8.35 34.62 13.66
C ALA A 401 9.11 35.49 12.63
N LYS A 402 8.66 35.47 11.37
CA LYS A 402 9.17 36.39 10.32
C LYS A 402 8.39 37.72 10.25
N GLY A 403 7.54 38.00 11.24
CA GLY A 403 6.82 39.27 11.37
C GLY A 403 5.46 39.36 10.67
N ILE A 404 4.99 38.26 10.05
CA ILE A 404 3.65 38.22 9.41
C ILE A 404 2.58 38.16 10.48
N LYS A 405 1.55 39.03 10.36
CA LYS A 405 0.43 39.08 11.30
C LYS A 405 -0.94 38.99 10.65
N LYS A 406 -1.05 39.20 9.35
CA LYS A 406 -2.32 39.20 8.62
C LYS A 406 -2.34 38.08 7.60
N PHE A 407 -3.29 37.19 7.75
CA PHE A 407 -3.36 35.95 6.97
C PHE A 407 -4.67 35.83 6.21
N ALA A 408 -4.63 35.14 5.08
CA ALA A 408 -5.78 34.56 4.39
C ALA A 408 -5.72 33.04 4.50
N VAL A 409 -6.87 32.37 4.39
CA VAL A 409 -6.99 30.93 4.29
C VAL A 409 -7.80 30.59 3.04
N LEU A 410 -7.27 29.66 2.23
CA LEU A 410 -7.99 29.09 1.09
C LEU A 410 -7.92 27.56 1.21
N ALA A 411 -9.04 26.92 1.49
CA ALA A 411 -9.07 25.50 1.86
C ALA A 411 -10.14 24.70 1.12
N PRO A 412 -9.91 23.39 0.84
CA PRO A 412 -10.93 22.52 0.31
C PRO A 412 -12.06 22.27 1.32
N GLU A 413 -13.30 22.10 0.83
CA GLU A 413 -14.47 21.68 1.60
C GLU A 413 -14.41 20.19 1.94
N SER A 414 -13.35 19.78 2.63
CA SER A 414 -13.08 18.41 3.07
C SER A 414 -12.83 18.38 4.59
N GLY A 415 -12.91 17.18 5.19
CA GLY A 415 -12.50 17.00 6.59
C GLY A 415 -11.04 17.41 6.83
N TYR A 416 -10.17 17.10 5.88
CA TYR A 416 -8.76 17.49 5.89
C TYR A 416 -8.60 19.02 5.89
N GLY A 417 -9.19 19.71 4.91
CA GLY A 417 -9.12 21.18 4.81
C GLY A 417 -9.66 21.88 6.05
N LYS A 418 -10.79 21.42 6.60
CA LYS A 418 -11.39 21.96 7.83
C LYS A 418 -10.46 21.79 9.04
N THR A 419 -9.91 20.60 9.23
CA THR A 419 -9.07 20.27 10.39
C THR A 419 -7.78 21.09 10.38
N LEU A 420 -7.09 21.18 9.23
CA LEU A 420 -5.83 21.91 9.13
C LEU A 420 -6.05 23.43 9.20
N SER A 421 -7.11 23.95 8.59
CA SER A 421 -7.48 25.36 8.69
C SER A 421 -7.78 25.75 10.14
N ALA A 422 -8.52 24.93 10.87
CA ALA A 422 -8.82 25.19 12.28
C ALA A 422 -7.53 25.24 13.13
N ALA A 423 -6.60 24.30 12.91
CA ALA A 423 -5.31 24.28 13.62
C ALA A 423 -4.45 25.51 13.28
N PHE A 424 -4.44 25.93 12.02
CA PHE A 424 -3.72 27.12 11.58
C PHE A 424 -4.32 28.39 12.18
N VAL A 425 -5.64 28.56 12.12
CA VAL A 425 -6.38 29.72 12.66
C VAL A 425 -6.17 29.85 14.17
N ASP A 426 -6.30 28.75 14.90
CA ASP A 426 -6.04 28.70 16.35
C ASP A 426 -4.62 29.16 16.69
N GLU A 427 -3.63 28.67 15.96
CA GLU A 427 -2.23 29.05 16.19
C GLU A 427 -1.93 30.51 15.85
N VAL A 428 -2.51 31.01 14.75
CA VAL A 428 -2.41 32.43 14.38
C VAL A 428 -2.99 33.30 15.49
N GLY A 429 -4.17 32.93 16.02
CA GLY A 429 -4.81 33.65 17.13
C GLY A 429 -3.95 33.66 18.41
N LYS A 430 -3.39 32.51 18.80
CA LYS A 430 -2.47 32.39 19.96
C LYS A 430 -1.23 33.26 19.81
N GLY A 431 -0.72 33.38 18.60
CA GLY A 431 0.46 34.24 18.28
C GLY A 431 0.13 35.71 18.05
N GLY A 432 -1.11 36.15 18.28
CA GLY A 432 -1.53 37.57 18.10
C GLY A 432 -1.67 37.99 16.65
N GLY A 433 -1.81 37.06 15.71
CA GLY A 433 -2.13 37.30 14.31
C GLY A 433 -3.64 37.37 14.04
N THR A 434 -4.01 37.71 12.82
CA THR A 434 -5.43 37.87 12.39
C THR A 434 -5.67 37.18 11.06
N ILE A 435 -6.77 36.44 10.96
CA ILE A 435 -7.29 35.94 9.69
C ILE A 435 -8.22 37.02 9.10
N VAL A 436 -7.77 37.60 8.00
CA VAL A 436 -8.49 38.69 7.31
C VAL A 436 -9.61 38.14 6.42
N THR A 437 -9.35 37.00 5.77
CA THR A 437 -10.32 36.31 4.92
C THR A 437 -10.09 34.81 4.96
N ALA A 438 -11.19 34.07 4.92
CA ALA A 438 -11.16 32.61 4.78
C ALA A 438 -12.18 32.21 3.70
N THR A 439 -11.70 31.48 2.70
CA THR A 439 -12.52 31.03 1.55
C THR A 439 -12.37 29.52 1.40
N THR A 440 -13.47 28.85 1.12
CA THR A 440 -13.44 27.42 0.81
C THR A 440 -13.79 27.16 -0.65
N TYR A 441 -13.43 25.98 -1.14
CA TYR A 441 -13.80 25.49 -2.46
C TYR A 441 -14.08 23.98 -2.42
N LYS A 442 -14.87 23.50 -3.39
CA LYS A 442 -15.20 22.08 -3.49
C LYS A 442 -13.95 21.25 -3.77
N ALA A 443 -13.80 20.11 -3.10
CA ALA A 443 -12.61 19.26 -3.19
C ALA A 443 -12.31 18.72 -4.61
N ASP A 444 -13.30 18.70 -5.50
CA ASP A 444 -13.17 18.28 -6.91
C ASP A 444 -12.85 19.43 -7.88
N THR A 445 -12.60 20.64 -7.37
CA THR A 445 -12.32 21.84 -8.17
C THR A 445 -11.04 21.65 -9.00
N LYS A 446 -11.13 21.91 -10.30
CA LYS A 446 -9.99 21.84 -11.24
C LYS A 446 -9.55 23.21 -11.77
N SER A 447 -10.36 24.26 -11.59
CA SER A 447 -10.07 25.62 -12.04
C SER A 447 -10.22 26.61 -10.88
N PHE A 448 -9.16 27.35 -10.59
CA PHE A 448 -9.08 28.25 -9.42
C PHE A 448 -9.16 29.74 -9.77
N ALA A 449 -9.22 30.10 -11.05
CA ALA A 449 -9.23 31.51 -11.49
C ALA A 449 -10.36 32.34 -10.84
N GLY A 450 -11.59 31.82 -10.84
CA GLY A 450 -12.75 32.49 -10.23
C GLY A 450 -12.71 32.52 -8.69
N ILE A 451 -11.96 31.62 -8.06
CA ILE A 451 -11.81 31.53 -6.61
C ILE A 451 -10.72 32.52 -6.14
N ALA A 452 -9.58 32.54 -6.83
CA ALA A 452 -8.47 33.43 -6.54
C ALA A 452 -8.91 34.92 -6.60
N GLY A 453 -9.75 35.28 -7.54
CA GLY A 453 -10.29 36.64 -7.67
C GLY A 453 -11.24 37.09 -6.53
N LYS A 454 -11.75 36.15 -5.71
CA LYS A 454 -12.63 36.46 -4.56
C LYS A 454 -11.84 36.74 -3.27
N LEU A 455 -10.52 36.53 -3.24
CA LEU A 455 -9.69 36.77 -2.07
C LEU A 455 -9.51 38.29 -1.83
N SER A 456 -10.32 38.84 -0.96
CA SER A 456 -10.35 40.28 -0.64
C SER A 456 -9.57 40.60 0.64
N GLY A 457 -9.36 41.90 0.90
CA GLY A 457 -8.72 42.39 2.11
C GLY A 457 -7.19 42.52 2.02
N ALA A 458 -6.61 43.15 3.01
CA ALA A 458 -5.16 43.40 3.13
C ALA A 458 -4.53 42.38 4.08
N TRP A 459 -3.90 41.33 3.54
CA TRP A 459 -3.18 40.29 4.24
C TRP A 459 -1.83 40.02 3.57
N ASP A 460 -0.87 39.49 4.31
CA ASP A 460 0.52 39.37 3.89
C ASP A 460 0.92 37.91 3.57
N ALA A 461 0.15 36.93 4.09
CA ALA A 461 0.36 35.50 3.81
C ALA A 461 -0.96 34.79 3.56
N ILE A 462 -0.90 33.71 2.75
CA ILE A 462 -2.05 32.83 2.50
C ILE A 462 -1.67 31.40 2.87
N PHE A 463 -2.54 30.75 3.66
CA PHE A 463 -2.43 29.34 3.98
C PHE A 463 -3.36 28.49 3.11
N ILE A 464 -2.80 27.47 2.48
CA ILE A 464 -3.51 26.55 1.57
C ILE A 464 -3.16 25.13 1.99
N PRO A 465 -4.04 24.44 2.75
CA PRO A 465 -3.84 23.06 3.17
C PRO A 465 -4.16 22.08 2.03
N GLU A 466 -3.20 21.87 1.15
CA GLU A 466 -3.35 21.05 -0.05
C GLU A 466 -2.12 20.19 -0.33
N ASP A 467 -2.34 19.15 -1.17
CA ASP A 467 -1.24 18.41 -1.76
C ASP A 467 -0.51 19.26 -2.84
N ALA A 468 0.69 18.83 -3.21
CA ALA A 468 1.51 19.57 -4.17
C ALA A 468 0.88 19.63 -5.57
N VAL A 469 0.09 18.63 -5.97
CA VAL A 469 -0.55 18.59 -7.30
C VAL A 469 -1.64 19.65 -7.39
N THR A 470 -2.52 19.72 -6.39
CA THR A 470 -3.57 20.75 -6.32
C THR A 470 -2.96 22.14 -6.12
N LEU A 471 -1.92 22.26 -5.29
CA LEU A 471 -1.21 23.51 -5.08
C LEU A 471 -0.59 24.05 -6.38
N ALA A 472 -0.11 23.15 -7.26
CA ALA A 472 0.42 23.52 -8.58
C ALA A 472 -0.64 24.13 -9.51
N LEU A 473 -1.92 23.85 -9.30
CA LEU A 473 -3.03 24.50 -10.02
C LEU A 473 -3.42 25.85 -9.36
N ILE A 474 -3.33 25.94 -8.04
CA ILE A 474 -3.73 27.13 -7.28
C ILE A 474 -2.72 28.26 -7.43
N ALA A 475 -1.42 27.97 -7.34
CA ALA A 475 -0.37 29.00 -7.33
C ALA A 475 -0.34 29.86 -8.62
N PRO A 476 -0.44 29.31 -9.84
CA PRO A 476 -0.59 30.11 -11.05
C PRO A 476 -1.89 30.93 -11.10
N ALA A 477 -3.00 30.39 -10.58
CA ALA A 477 -4.27 31.10 -10.54
C ALA A 477 -4.23 32.31 -9.60
N LEU A 478 -3.55 32.18 -8.45
CA LEU A 478 -3.29 33.31 -7.54
C LEU A 478 -2.45 34.39 -8.22
N ASP A 479 -1.36 34.01 -8.88
CA ASP A 479 -0.47 34.94 -9.58
C ASP A 479 -1.23 35.69 -10.70
N ALA A 480 -2.08 35.01 -11.46
CA ALA A 480 -2.94 35.61 -12.49
C ALA A 480 -3.98 36.58 -11.89
N ALA A 481 -4.48 36.31 -10.70
CA ALA A 481 -5.41 37.18 -9.96
C ALA A 481 -4.70 38.38 -9.26
N GLY A 482 -3.40 38.55 -9.46
CA GLY A 482 -2.59 39.62 -8.84
C GLY A 482 -2.14 39.33 -7.40
N VAL A 483 -2.39 38.11 -6.91
CA VAL A 483 -1.85 37.63 -5.63
C VAL A 483 -0.57 36.85 -5.96
N LYS A 484 0.58 37.49 -5.78
CA LYS A 484 1.86 36.97 -6.28
C LYS A 484 2.72 36.38 -5.17
N PRO A 485 2.80 35.03 -5.04
CA PRO A 485 3.75 34.45 -4.09
C PRO A 485 5.18 34.88 -4.37
N ARG A 486 5.86 35.41 -3.36
CA ARG A 486 7.23 35.93 -3.45
C ARG A 486 7.95 35.74 -2.11
N PRO A 487 9.29 35.70 -2.11
CA PRO A 487 10.08 35.70 -0.89
C PRO A 487 9.74 36.90 0.01
N LEU A 488 9.83 36.69 1.32
CA LEU A 488 9.66 37.77 2.30
C LEU A 488 10.63 38.93 2.03
N GLY A 489 10.12 40.14 2.17
CA GLY A 489 10.93 41.36 1.91
C GLY A 489 11.04 41.72 0.42
N SER A 490 10.38 40.99 -0.49
CA SER A 490 10.37 41.35 -1.91
C SER A 490 9.78 42.74 -2.12
N LYS A 491 10.43 43.53 -3.01
CA LYS A 491 9.93 44.82 -3.44
C LYS A 491 8.58 44.68 -4.14
N LYS A 492 7.86 45.83 -4.27
CA LYS A 492 6.58 45.87 -4.99
C LYS A 492 6.65 45.13 -6.33
N VAL A 493 5.72 44.18 -6.57
CA VAL A 493 5.63 43.43 -7.82
C VAL A 493 4.66 44.14 -8.78
N ARG A 494 5.03 44.18 -10.06
CA ARG A 494 4.19 44.78 -11.10
C ARG A 494 2.92 43.95 -11.30
N GLY A 495 1.76 44.63 -11.30
CA GLY A 495 0.46 43.98 -11.58
C GLY A 495 -0.11 43.12 -10.44
N GLY A 496 0.23 43.43 -9.19
CA GLY A 496 -0.31 42.74 -8.03
C GLY A 496 0.40 43.04 -6.72
N ARG A 497 0.15 42.22 -5.70
CA ARG A 497 0.80 42.34 -4.39
C ARG A 497 1.64 41.10 -4.10
N ALA A 498 2.80 41.29 -3.49
CA ALA A 498 3.62 40.20 -3.00
C ALA A 498 3.00 39.59 -1.73
N VAL A 499 2.93 38.30 -1.64
CA VAL A 499 2.42 37.55 -0.49
C VAL A 499 3.29 36.33 -0.18
N LEU A 500 3.30 35.89 1.07
CA LEU A 500 3.93 34.63 1.45
C LEU A 500 2.91 33.51 1.25
N LEU A 501 3.23 32.49 0.45
CA LEU A 501 2.44 31.28 0.30
C LEU A 501 2.86 30.26 1.37
N LEU A 502 1.89 29.71 2.08
CA LEU A 502 2.06 28.67 3.10
C LEU A 502 1.24 27.44 2.70
N SER A 503 1.83 26.26 2.68
CA SER A 503 1.09 25.02 2.39
C SER A 503 1.70 23.80 3.07
N THR A 504 0.87 22.81 3.38
CA THR A 504 1.33 21.50 3.81
C THR A 504 1.95 20.71 2.66
N ALA A 505 1.53 20.94 1.43
CA ALA A 505 2.12 20.43 0.18
C ALA A 505 2.47 18.93 0.24
N GLU A 506 1.54 18.08 0.69
CA GLU A 506 1.75 16.65 0.72
C GLU A 506 2.18 16.12 -0.65
N ASN A 507 2.99 15.07 -0.66
CA ASN A 507 3.52 14.45 -1.87
C ASN A 507 4.34 15.41 -2.75
N LEU A 508 5.03 16.37 -2.13
CA LEU A 508 5.90 17.32 -2.84
C LEU A 508 7.00 16.55 -3.58
N THR A 509 7.11 16.80 -4.87
CA THR A 509 8.14 16.24 -5.76
C THR A 509 8.74 17.34 -6.63
N GLY A 510 9.83 17.04 -7.34
CA GLY A 510 10.43 17.97 -8.31
C GLY A 510 9.47 18.38 -9.43
N ALA A 511 8.46 17.57 -9.76
CA ALA A 511 7.45 17.91 -10.76
C ALA A 511 6.66 19.19 -10.40
N PHE A 512 6.45 19.46 -9.11
CA PHE A 512 5.84 20.72 -8.65
C PHE A 512 6.54 21.98 -9.19
N LEU A 513 7.87 21.93 -9.33
CA LEU A 513 8.66 23.06 -9.81
C LEU A 513 8.39 23.38 -11.29
N ILE A 514 8.04 22.37 -12.09
CA ILE A 514 7.74 22.53 -13.52
C ILE A 514 6.49 23.40 -13.69
N ASP A 515 5.44 23.09 -12.91
CA ASP A 515 4.13 23.71 -13.06
C ASP A 515 3.98 24.99 -12.24
N ALA A 516 4.58 25.04 -11.04
CA ALA A 516 4.34 26.08 -10.06
C ALA A 516 5.59 26.83 -9.60
N GLY A 517 6.82 26.42 -9.96
CA GLY A 517 8.05 26.96 -9.37
C GLY A 517 8.10 28.48 -9.32
N ARG A 518 7.88 29.18 -10.45
CA ARG A 518 7.85 30.65 -10.53
C ARG A 518 6.70 31.29 -9.76
N HIS A 519 5.59 30.54 -9.58
CA HIS A 519 4.37 31.00 -8.90
C HIS A 519 4.34 30.66 -7.40
N ALA A 520 5.32 29.89 -6.93
CA ALA A 520 5.46 29.49 -5.53
C ALA A 520 6.78 29.97 -4.91
N GLN A 521 7.48 30.91 -5.57
CA GLN A 521 8.77 31.43 -5.13
C GLN A 521 8.68 32.02 -3.72
N GLY A 522 9.57 31.58 -2.82
CA GLY A 522 9.58 31.97 -1.42
C GLY A 522 8.50 31.34 -0.55
N ALA A 523 7.66 30.45 -1.09
CA ALA A 523 6.65 29.71 -0.32
C ALA A 523 7.27 28.96 0.86
N PHE A 524 6.54 28.82 1.97
CA PHE A 524 6.88 27.89 3.04
C PHE A 524 6.01 26.63 2.89
N LEU A 525 6.68 25.51 2.68
CA LEU A 525 6.08 24.21 2.39
C LEU A 525 6.46 23.22 3.50
N ALA A 526 5.48 22.50 4.04
CA ALA A 526 5.69 21.54 5.11
C ALA A 526 5.18 20.12 4.70
N PRO A 527 5.83 19.45 3.70
CA PRO A 527 5.39 18.16 3.18
C PRO A 527 5.62 16.97 4.15
N GLY A 528 6.30 17.20 5.25
CA GLY A 528 6.80 16.16 6.16
C GLY A 528 8.24 15.73 5.83
N TYR A 529 8.53 15.50 4.55
CA TYR A 529 9.88 15.24 4.03
C TYR A 529 9.95 15.62 2.55
N TYR A 530 11.09 16.13 2.14
CA TYR A 530 11.47 16.29 0.75
C TYR A 530 12.98 15.99 0.63
N PRO A 531 13.45 15.26 -0.40
CA PRO A 531 14.86 14.97 -0.60
C PRO A 531 15.67 16.26 -0.78
N ASP A 532 16.59 16.53 0.14
CA ASP A 532 17.51 17.67 0.04
C ASP A 532 18.89 17.18 -0.42
N ASP A 533 19.30 17.57 -1.61
CA ASP A 533 20.58 17.22 -2.21
C ASP A 533 21.77 17.98 -1.60
N GLN A 534 21.51 19.02 -0.81
CA GLN A 534 22.50 19.79 -0.07
C GLN A 534 22.77 19.23 1.33
N ASP A 535 21.85 18.40 1.86
CA ASP A 535 22.08 17.69 3.10
C ASP A 535 22.75 16.34 2.84
N PRO A 536 23.99 16.09 3.33
CA PRO A 536 24.69 14.83 3.10
C PRO A 536 23.94 13.59 3.58
N VAL A 537 23.15 13.71 4.67
CA VAL A 537 22.38 12.59 5.24
C VAL A 537 21.20 12.25 4.33
N SER A 538 20.44 13.26 3.90
CA SER A 538 19.34 13.10 2.96
C SER A 538 19.84 12.54 1.62
N LYS A 539 20.96 13.08 1.10
CA LYS A 539 21.57 12.61 -0.14
C LYS A 539 21.97 11.13 -0.07
N ALA A 540 22.68 10.73 0.99
CA ALA A 540 23.09 9.35 1.19
C ALA A 540 21.89 8.39 1.29
N PHE A 541 20.82 8.81 1.98
CA PHE A 541 19.57 8.04 2.06
C PHE A 541 18.93 7.86 0.68
N VAL A 542 18.82 8.94 -0.10
CA VAL A 542 18.24 8.90 -1.45
C VAL A 542 19.04 7.97 -2.37
N GLU A 543 20.37 8.10 -2.37
CA GLU A 543 21.25 7.24 -3.19
C GLU A 543 21.10 5.76 -2.84
N ARG A 544 21.10 5.43 -1.55
CA ARG A 544 20.86 4.06 -1.07
C ARG A 544 19.49 3.56 -1.48
N PHE A 545 18.46 4.39 -1.31
CA PHE A 545 17.08 4.03 -1.63
C PHE A 545 16.86 3.82 -3.13
N VAL A 546 17.40 4.70 -3.98
CA VAL A 546 17.33 4.57 -5.44
C VAL A 546 18.06 3.30 -5.90
N THR A 547 19.21 3.01 -5.32
CA THR A 547 19.96 1.77 -5.60
C THR A 547 19.17 0.52 -5.24
N ALA A 548 18.45 0.55 -4.12
CA ALA A 548 17.69 -0.60 -3.63
C ALA A 548 16.36 -0.82 -4.37
N PHE A 549 15.66 0.27 -4.73
CA PHE A 549 14.26 0.23 -5.18
C PHE A 549 14.01 0.84 -6.56
N GLY A 550 15.02 1.45 -7.22
CA GLY A 550 14.91 2.01 -8.58
C GLY A 550 14.04 3.27 -8.69
N ARG A 551 13.68 3.90 -7.57
CA ARG A 551 12.86 5.11 -7.52
C ARG A 551 13.29 6.03 -6.36
N ALA A 552 12.92 7.30 -6.42
CA ALA A 552 13.15 8.21 -5.30
C ALA A 552 12.24 7.86 -4.10
N PRO A 553 12.72 8.05 -2.85
CA PRO A 553 11.91 7.90 -1.65
C PRO A 553 10.96 9.08 -1.47
N GLY A 554 9.80 8.82 -0.85
CA GLY A 554 8.87 9.83 -0.38
C GLY A 554 8.92 10.01 1.14
N PHE A 555 7.92 10.74 1.67
CA PHE A 555 7.90 11.05 3.11
C PHE A 555 7.63 9.84 3.98
N VAL A 556 6.82 8.88 3.55
CA VAL A 556 6.50 7.66 4.33
C VAL A 556 7.74 6.79 4.48
N GLU A 557 8.52 6.62 3.41
CA GLU A 557 9.78 5.89 3.43
C GLU A 557 10.79 6.51 4.41
N ALA A 558 10.88 7.85 4.40
CA ALA A 558 11.76 8.58 5.32
C ALA A 558 11.34 8.42 6.78
N TYR A 559 10.03 8.52 7.08
CA TYR A 559 9.53 8.31 8.45
C TYR A 559 9.70 6.88 8.94
N ALA A 560 9.49 5.89 8.06
CA ALA A 560 9.68 4.48 8.41
C ALA A 560 11.17 4.16 8.70
N PHE A 561 12.07 4.73 7.89
CA PHE A 561 13.51 4.61 8.11
C PHE A 561 13.93 5.30 9.42
N ASP A 562 13.46 6.53 9.66
CA ASP A 562 13.71 7.25 10.91
C ASP A 562 13.16 6.51 12.14
N ALA A 563 11.99 5.87 12.04
CA ALA A 563 11.43 5.07 13.13
C ALA A 563 12.33 3.89 13.51
N ALA A 564 12.92 3.22 12.51
CA ALA A 564 13.88 2.15 12.76
C ALA A 564 15.17 2.68 13.40
N GLN A 565 15.71 3.80 12.90
CA GLN A 565 16.86 4.47 13.50
C GLN A 565 16.58 4.92 14.94
N LEU A 566 15.38 5.44 15.18
CA LEU A 566 14.94 5.89 16.50
C LEU A 566 14.89 4.75 17.50
N ALA A 567 14.30 3.61 17.11
CA ALA A 567 14.26 2.43 17.96
C ALA A 567 15.68 1.91 18.26
N ALA A 568 16.58 1.99 17.26
CA ALA A 568 17.98 1.62 17.44
C ALA A 568 18.76 2.58 18.35
N ALA A 569 18.52 3.87 18.23
CA ALA A 569 19.24 4.91 18.98
C ALA A 569 18.73 5.11 20.41
N ALA A 570 17.46 4.81 20.70
CA ALA A 570 16.83 5.04 21.99
C ALA A 570 17.48 4.21 23.13
N GLY A 571 18.09 3.07 22.79
CA GLY A 571 18.81 2.23 23.74
C GLY A 571 17.93 1.65 24.84
N GLY A 572 18.57 1.01 25.82
CA GLY A 572 17.88 0.44 27.00
C GLY A 572 17.68 -1.07 26.92
N ALA A 573 17.69 -1.72 28.09
CA ALA A 573 17.50 -3.16 28.19
C ALA A 573 16.02 -3.53 28.12
N GLY A 574 15.64 -4.30 27.10
CA GLY A 574 14.28 -4.78 26.90
C GLY A 574 13.26 -3.67 26.59
N ARG A 575 11.98 -4.05 26.57
CA ARG A 575 10.86 -3.16 26.18
C ARG A 575 10.71 -1.93 27.07
N ALA A 576 10.76 -2.12 28.38
CA ALA A 576 10.61 -1.02 29.33
C ALA A 576 11.78 -0.01 29.25
N GLY A 577 13.01 -0.51 29.10
CA GLY A 577 14.19 0.33 28.91
C GLY A 577 14.13 1.11 27.61
N LEU A 578 13.67 0.49 26.53
CA LEU A 578 13.47 1.15 25.24
C LEU A 578 12.36 2.22 25.32
N ALA A 579 11.21 1.94 25.94
CA ALA A 579 10.16 2.93 26.13
C ALA A 579 10.66 4.17 26.89
N ALA A 580 11.41 3.95 27.99
CA ALA A 580 12.03 5.04 28.74
C ALA A 580 13.10 5.80 27.91
N GLY A 581 13.83 5.11 27.06
CA GLY A 581 14.78 5.70 26.12
C GLY A 581 14.09 6.58 25.08
N LEU A 582 13.04 6.06 24.45
CA LEU A 582 12.21 6.78 23.47
C LEU A 582 11.63 8.09 24.03
N ALA A 583 11.15 8.05 25.27
CA ALA A 583 10.61 9.27 25.92
C ALA A 583 11.66 10.39 26.13
N ARG A 584 12.94 10.06 26.11
CA ARG A 584 14.06 11.01 26.34
C ARG A 584 14.93 11.24 25.12
N VAL A 585 14.72 10.48 24.05
CA VAL A 585 15.57 10.52 22.86
C VAL A 585 15.51 11.88 22.18
N GLN A 586 16.65 12.31 21.66
CA GLN A 586 16.74 13.37 20.68
C GLN A 586 17.62 12.85 19.53
N LEU A 587 17.02 12.61 18.37
CA LEU A 587 17.69 12.10 17.19
C LEU A 587 17.53 13.08 16.03
N VAL A 588 18.61 13.42 15.36
CA VAL A 588 18.56 14.15 14.08
C VAL A 588 18.37 13.10 12.99
N GLY A 589 17.15 13.04 12.45
CA GLY A 589 16.76 12.13 11.38
C GLY A 589 16.51 12.88 10.07
N LEU A 590 16.05 12.13 9.07
CA LEU A 590 15.66 12.65 7.75
C LEU A 590 14.48 13.63 7.82
N THR A 591 13.57 13.38 8.76
CA THR A 591 12.32 14.14 8.93
C THR A 591 12.46 15.30 9.95
N GLY A 592 13.67 15.62 10.33
CA GLY A 592 14.00 16.66 11.32
C GLY A 592 14.49 16.09 12.64
N THR A 593 14.52 16.91 13.69
CA THR A 593 14.94 16.48 15.02
C THR A 593 13.81 15.75 15.73
N ILE A 594 13.98 14.44 15.92
CA ILE A 594 12.96 13.59 16.54
C ILE A 594 13.07 13.69 18.05
N ARG A 595 12.05 14.21 18.68
CA ARG A 595 11.82 14.23 20.13
C ARG A 595 10.33 14.17 20.40
N PHE A 596 9.95 13.70 21.58
CA PHE A 596 8.55 13.55 21.95
C PHE A 596 8.16 14.49 23.10
N ASP A 597 6.91 14.93 23.11
CA ASP A 597 6.28 15.63 24.24
C ASP A 597 5.78 14.61 25.29
N ALA A 598 5.17 15.12 26.37
CA ALA A 598 4.60 14.29 27.44
C ALA A 598 3.46 13.37 26.96
N ALA A 599 2.88 13.64 25.79
CA ALA A 599 1.86 12.82 25.16
C ALA A 599 2.44 11.86 24.09
N HIS A 600 3.76 11.69 24.07
CA HIS A 600 4.53 10.89 23.12
C HIS A 600 4.28 11.27 21.65
N ARG A 601 4.00 12.54 21.38
CA ARG A 601 3.88 13.10 20.03
C ARG A 601 5.13 13.84 19.63
N ARG A 602 5.40 13.90 18.34
CA ARG A 602 6.50 14.72 17.80
C ARG A 602 6.39 16.17 18.30
N ALA A 603 7.43 16.60 18.99
CA ALA A 603 7.52 17.93 19.62
C ALA A 603 8.37 18.94 18.85
N ASP A 604 9.07 18.51 17.80
CA ASP A 604 9.78 19.39 16.88
C ASP A 604 8.83 19.99 15.82
N PRO A 605 9.18 21.16 15.24
CA PRO A 605 8.31 21.82 14.27
C PRO A 605 8.27 21.14 12.89
N GLY A 606 9.05 20.09 12.67
CA GLY A 606 9.28 19.51 11.37
C GLY A 606 10.15 20.40 10.47
N VAL A 607 10.50 19.88 9.30
CA VAL A 607 11.28 20.62 8.30
C VAL A 607 10.34 21.42 7.41
N ILE A 608 10.59 22.73 7.30
CA ILE A 608 9.91 23.62 6.37
C ILE A 608 10.85 23.88 5.19
N TYR A 609 10.31 23.74 3.99
CA TYR A 609 11.02 23.97 2.74
C TYR A 609 10.56 25.26 2.08
N THR A 610 11.36 25.77 1.15
CA THR A 610 11.04 26.97 0.37
C THR A 610 11.44 26.78 -1.08
N VAL A 611 10.72 27.44 -1.99
CA VAL A 611 11.09 27.49 -3.40
C VAL A 611 12.02 28.67 -3.65
N VAL A 612 13.22 28.40 -4.15
CA VAL A 612 14.22 29.39 -4.51
C VAL A 612 14.53 29.36 -6.00
N GLU A 613 15.01 30.45 -6.54
CA GLU A 613 15.56 30.52 -7.90
C GLU A 613 17.09 30.46 -7.83
N GLU A 614 17.67 29.45 -8.46
CA GLU A 614 19.10 29.20 -8.52
C GLU A 614 19.53 29.07 -9.98
N THR A 615 20.43 29.92 -10.42
CA THR A 615 21.01 29.91 -11.79
C THR A 615 19.96 29.84 -12.92
N GLY A 616 18.80 30.50 -12.72
CA GLY A 616 17.70 30.51 -13.70
C GLY A 616 16.75 29.32 -13.65
N ALA A 617 16.91 28.42 -12.70
CA ALA A 617 16.00 27.29 -12.41
C ALA A 617 15.41 27.43 -11.00
N TYR A 618 14.27 26.76 -10.77
CA TYR A 618 13.66 26.70 -9.43
C TYR A 618 14.11 25.43 -8.70
N ALA A 619 14.38 25.58 -7.40
CA ALA A 619 14.76 24.47 -6.52
C ALA A 619 13.97 24.54 -5.21
N ILE A 620 13.79 23.39 -4.56
CA ILE A 620 13.23 23.29 -3.21
C ILE A 620 14.40 23.15 -2.24
N ARG A 621 14.44 24.01 -1.22
CA ARG A 621 15.50 24.05 -0.20
C ARG A 621 14.88 24.12 1.19
N VAL A 622 15.64 23.72 2.22
CA VAL A 622 15.24 23.95 3.61
C VAL A 622 15.13 25.45 3.86
N ALA A 623 13.98 25.90 4.39
CA ALA A 623 13.77 27.29 4.77
C ALA A 623 14.55 27.62 6.06
N ARG A 624 15.58 28.43 5.96
CA ARG A 624 16.44 28.87 7.08
C ARG A 624 15.85 30.04 7.85
#